data_7e424966c7d468b067a8bf801ac02cf7
#
_entry.id   7e424966c7d468b067a8bf801ac02cf7
#
_cell.length_a   1.000
_cell.length_b   1.000
_cell.length_c   1.000
_cell.angle_alpha   90.00
_cell.angle_beta   90.00
_cell.angle_gamma   90.00
#
_symmetry.space_group_name_H-M   'P 1'
#
loop_
_entity.id
_entity.type
_entity.pdbx_description
1 polymer ?
#
loop_
_entity_poly.entity_id
_entity_poly.type
_entity_poly.pdbx_seq_one_letter_code
_entity_poly.pdbx_strand_id
1 'polypeptide(L)'
;MEYILHMNRKRLIALIILPTILFIICISVFASNFKNIGIMAFSQEVNQTRELKEQYVFEKSWGSEGVAKGQFKIPHSLAVDIFGNVYVTDTGNNRVEKFSSNGTLLKQWGSQGTGDGQFNQLHDIAVDPRGNFVYTVELANHRVQKFFNNGTFITKWGFNDTGGAGADRKPHQLAVDHLGDVFLTDRAGSEVLRFNDNGKFLERWGTNGSGSKQFIKPHGIAIDATDHLYITDMGNSRVQIFSNNGTFVKKWGTYGTSNGQFSDGIPGIAVDSKGFIYVVDRLQSRIQKFDDTGKLIAIWGSKGSSLGELNKPEDIGINDKTGDVYVTDTKNSRIQVFDLKAKILT
;
A
#
# COMPACT_ATOMS: atom_id res chain seq x y z
N MET A 1 49.25 -6.89 33.87
CA MET A 1 47.89 -7.09 33.26
C MET A 1 47.42 -8.53 33.51
N GLU A 2 47.57 -9.07 34.71
CA GLU A 2 47.27 -10.47 35.07
C GLU A 2 46.70 -10.63 36.48
N TYR A 3 45.86 -9.72 36.96
CA TYR A 3 45.27 -9.81 38.31
C TYR A 3 43.75 -9.73 38.36
N ILE A 4 43.04 -9.83 37.22
CA ILE A 4 41.56 -9.70 37.17
C ILE A 4 40.85 -11.03 36.88
N LEU A 5 41.57 -12.16 36.69
CA LEU A 5 40.96 -13.41 36.18
C LEU A 5 40.57 -14.45 37.24
N HIS A 6 40.58 -14.13 38.53
CA HIS A 6 40.19 -15.07 39.59
C HIS A 6 39.28 -14.51 40.68
N MET A 7 38.29 -13.69 40.30
CA MET A 7 37.20 -13.39 41.23
C MET A 7 36.04 -14.37 41.04
N ASN A 8 35.77 -15.15 42.07
CA ASN A 8 34.71 -16.14 42.15
C ASN A 8 33.34 -15.48 41.86
N ARG A 9 32.54 -16.03 40.95
CA ARG A 9 31.19 -15.55 40.52
C ARG A 9 30.28 -15.13 41.67
N LYS A 10 30.39 -15.76 42.84
CA LYS A 10 29.61 -15.40 44.03
C LYS A 10 29.98 -14.04 44.64
N ARG A 11 31.23 -13.57 44.48
CA ARG A 11 31.65 -12.24 44.97
C ARG A 11 31.25 -11.11 43.99
N LEU A 12 31.18 -11.40 42.70
CA LEU A 12 30.73 -10.44 41.71
C LEU A 12 29.21 -10.14 41.82
N ILE A 13 28.40 -11.17 42.14
CA ILE A 13 26.96 -11.03 42.38
C ILE A 13 26.70 -10.22 43.66
N ALA A 14 27.51 -10.41 44.72
CA ALA A 14 27.35 -9.63 45.94
C ALA A 14 27.71 -8.15 45.77
N LEU A 15 28.64 -7.83 44.86
CA LEU A 15 29.06 -6.42 44.62
C LEU A 15 28.04 -5.64 43.77
N ILE A 16 27.22 -6.32 42.97
CA ILE A 16 26.20 -5.70 42.09
C ILE A 16 24.82 -5.66 42.76
N ILE A 17 24.51 -6.63 43.62
CA ILE A 17 23.19 -6.73 44.27
C ILE A 17 23.08 -5.87 45.51
N LEU A 18 24.17 -5.70 46.30
CA LEU A 18 24.13 -4.89 47.54
C LEU A 18 23.80 -3.41 47.30
N PRO A 19 24.33 -2.71 46.28
CA PRO A 19 23.95 -1.31 46.02
C PRO A 19 22.51 -1.16 45.52
N THR A 20 22.00 -2.13 44.76
CA THR A 20 20.62 -2.07 44.24
C THR A 20 19.60 -2.36 45.33
N ILE A 21 19.88 -3.26 46.26
CA ILE A 21 18.97 -3.52 47.40
C ILE A 21 18.99 -2.34 48.39
N LEU A 22 20.16 -1.71 48.65
CA LEU A 22 20.22 -0.52 49.49
C LEU A 22 19.49 0.67 48.85
N PHE A 23 19.56 0.81 47.53
CA PHE A 23 18.83 1.86 46.77
C PHE A 23 17.31 1.64 46.80
N ILE A 24 16.83 0.39 46.67
CA ILE A 24 15.40 0.05 46.77
C ILE A 24 14.91 0.23 48.21
N ILE A 25 15.67 -0.11 49.24
CA ILE A 25 15.29 0.11 50.62
C ILE A 25 15.26 1.60 50.97
N CYS A 26 16.20 2.42 50.50
CA CYS A 26 16.14 3.86 50.64
C CYS A 26 14.90 4.48 49.99
N ILE A 27 14.52 4.02 48.78
CA ILE A 27 13.31 4.52 48.11
C ILE A 27 12.05 4.10 48.86
N SER A 28 11.99 2.90 49.44
CA SER A 28 10.80 2.46 50.21
C SER A 28 10.66 3.16 51.57
N VAL A 29 11.75 3.49 52.23
CA VAL A 29 11.76 4.26 53.49
C VAL A 29 11.43 5.74 53.23
N PHE A 30 11.90 6.32 52.11
CA PHE A 30 11.52 7.69 51.71
C PHE A 30 10.04 7.78 51.32
N ALA A 31 9.50 6.78 50.60
CA ALA A 31 8.11 6.74 50.18
C ALA A 31 7.13 6.61 51.36
N SER A 32 7.52 5.96 52.45
CA SER A 32 6.64 5.82 53.65
C SER A 32 6.55 7.09 54.52
N ASN A 33 7.55 7.98 54.45
CA ASN A 33 7.59 9.20 55.25
C ASN A 33 6.96 10.46 54.57
N PHE A 34 6.59 10.35 53.28
CA PHE A 34 6.00 11.48 52.53
C PHE A 34 4.51 11.31 52.19
N LYS A 35 3.77 10.56 52.98
CA LYS A 35 2.32 10.37 52.80
C LYS A 35 1.45 11.63 52.92
N ASN A 36 2.02 12.77 53.30
CA ASN A 36 1.26 14.02 53.54
C ASN A 36 1.76 15.26 52.78
N ILE A 37 2.63 15.11 51.77
CA ILE A 37 3.02 16.27 50.95
C ILE A 37 2.80 15.87 49.48
N GLY A 38 1.99 16.68 48.78
CA GLY A 38 1.48 16.58 47.42
C GLY A 38 2.40 16.13 46.28
N ILE A 39 3.31 15.16 46.51
CA ILE A 39 4.22 14.61 45.52
C ILE A 39 3.59 13.43 44.73
N MET A 40 2.41 12.96 45.16
CA MET A 40 1.66 11.95 44.36
C MET A 40 1.13 12.48 43.04
N ALA A 41 1.06 13.81 42.86
CA ALA A 41 0.66 14.40 41.56
C ALA A 41 1.80 14.37 40.52
N PHE A 42 3.05 14.37 40.95
CA PHE A 42 4.20 14.42 40.03
C PHE A 42 4.58 13.05 39.41
N SER A 43 4.21 11.93 40.06
CA SER A 43 4.51 10.59 39.55
C SER A 43 3.49 10.04 38.54
N GLN A 44 2.30 10.64 38.46
CA GLN A 44 1.31 10.31 37.44
C GLN A 44 1.49 11.09 36.13
N GLU A 45 2.14 12.25 36.16
CA GLU A 45 2.40 13.05 34.96
C GLU A 45 3.65 12.60 34.16
N VAL A 46 4.57 11.85 34.75
CA VAL A 46 5.82 11.45 34.07
C VAL A 46 5.69 10.16 33.25
N ASN A 47 4.59 9.43 33.37
CA ASN A 47 4.33 8.20 32.62
C ASN A 47 3.25 8.30 31.52
N GLN A 48 2.85 9.49 31.13
CA GLN A 48 2.28 9.65 29.79
C GLN A 48 3.47 9.58 28.80
N THR A 49 3.78 8.39 28.33
CA THR A 49 4.50 8.23 27.07
C THR A 49 3.69 9.00 26.05
N ARG A 50 4.20 10.20 25.66
CA ARG A 50 3.61 10.98 24.57
C ARG A 50 3.60 10.07 23.36
N GLU A 51 2.44 9.52 23.05
CA GLU A 51 2.27 8.63 21.92
C GLU A 51 2.39 9.48 20.65
N LEU A 52 3.45 9.23 19.87
CA LEU A 52 3.59 9.86 18.56
C LEU A 52 2.50 9.28 17.66
N LYS A 53 1.54 10.10 17.28
CA LYS A 53 0.52 9.71 16.32
C LYS A 53 0.98 10.06 14.90
N GLU A 54 1.03 9.08 14.04
CA GLU A 54 1.29 9.31 12.61
C GLU A 54 0.19 10.22 12.03
N GLN A 55 0.61 11.29 11.35
CA GLN A 55 -0.27 12.19 10.64
C GLN A 55 0.24 12.40 9.23
N TYR A 56 -0.59 12.06 8.24
CA TYR A 56 -0.34 12.37 6.84
C TYR A 56 -0.92 13.74 6.52
N VAL A 57 -0.10 14.61 5.93
CA VAL A 57 -0.50 15.95 5.52
C VAL A 57 -0.30 16.12 4.02
N PHE A 58 -1.17 16.89 3.37
CA PHE A 58 -1.00 17.27 1.99
C PHE A 58 0.36 17.98 1.80
N GLU A 59 1.10 17.56 0.79
CA GLU A 59 2.38 18.16 0.43
C GLU A 59 2.27 18.90 -0.90
N LYS A 60 1.85 18.21 -1.97
CA LYS A 60 1.78 18.75 -3.32
C LYS A 60 0.74 18.01 -4.18
N SER A 61 0.41 18.59 -5.31
CA SER A 61 -0.43 17.94 -6.33
C SER A 61 -0.07 18.43 -7.72
N TRP A 62 -0.42 17.61 -8.71
CA TRP A 62 -0.34 17.99 -10.12
C TRP A 62 -1.47 17.36 -10.91
N GLY A 63 -1.69 17.89 -12.11
CA GLY A 63 -2.78 17.48 -12.98
C GLY A 63 -3.98 18.41 -12.87
N SER A 64 -4.78 18.40 -13.91
CA SER A 64 -6.08 19.05 -14.02
C SER A 64 -6.87 18.34 -15.12
N GLU A 65 -8.17 18.56 -15.20
CA GLU A 65 -8.98 17.96 -16.25
C GLU A 65 -8.55 18.45 -17.64
N GLY A 66 -8.34 17.50 -18.57
CA GLY A 66 -8.01 17.82 -19.94
C GLY A 66 -7.32 16.73 -20.72
N VAL A 67 -6.84 17.09 -21.93
CA VAL A 67 -6.16 16.18 -22.88
C VAL A 67 -4.71 16.57 -23.14
N ALA A 68 -4.28 17.76 -22.70
CA ALA A 68 -2.91 18.21 -22.88
C ALA A 68 -1.94 17.37 -22.01
N LYS A 69 -0.64 17.52 -22.26
CA LYS A 69 0.41 16.87 -21.45
C LYS A 69 0.34 17.34 -20.00
N GLY A 70 0.32 16.37 -19.06
CA GLY A 70 0.17 16.65 -17.63
C GLY A 70 -1.25 16.97 -17.19
N GLN A 71 -2.24 16.91 -18.09
CA GLN A 71 -3.65 16.93 -17.77
C GLN A 71 -4.24 15.52 -17.83
N PHE A 72 -5.27 15.23 -17.06
CA PHE A 72 -5.86 13.91 -16.97
C PHE A 72 -7.35 13.91 -17.31
N LYS A 73 -7.79 12.81 -17.87
CA LYS A 73 -9.20 12.47 -17.99
C LYS A 73 -9.45 11.13 -17.32
N ILE A 74 -10.03 11.15 -16.13
CA ILE A 74 -10.26 9.95 -15.32
C ILE A 74 -8.91 9.21 -15.05
N PRO A 75 -7.94 9.82 -14.36
CA PRO A 75 -6.75 9.08 -13.92
C PRO A 75 -7.20 7.96 -12.97
N HIS A 76 -6.82 6.72 -13.25
CA HIS A 76 -7.38 5.57 -12.54
C HIS A 76 -6.36 4.94 -11.60
N SER A 77 -5.22 4.55 -12.11
CA SER A 77 -4.18 3.87 -11.35
C SER A 77 -2.85 4.61 -11.42
N LEU A 78 -1.99 4.33 -10.46
CA LEU A 78 -0.61 4.80 -10.45
C LEU A 78 0.36 3.74 -9.89
N ALA A 79 1.60 3.79 -10.35
CA ALA A 79 2.71 3.02 -9.78
C ALA A 79 3.91 3.92 -9.54
N VAL A 80 4.70 3.60 -8.51
CA VAL A 80 5.94 4.32 -8.18
C VAL A 80 7.12 3.38 -8.34
N ASP A 81 8.14 3.78 -9.14
CA ASP A 81 9.34 2.97 -9.31
C ASP A 81 10.36 3.22 -8.19
N ILE A 82 11.39 2.36 -8.13
CA ILE A 82 12.48 2.47 -7.14
C ILE A 82 13.28 3.77 -7.23
N PHE A 83 13.13 4.54 -8.31
CA PHE A 83 13.76 5.85 -8.49
C PHE A 83 12.87 6.99 -8.02
N GLY A 84 11.61 6.69 -7.63
CA GLY A 84 10.59 7.64 -7.23
C GLY A 84 9.83 8.26 -8.39
N ASN A 85 9.93 7.71 -9.62
CA ASN A 85 9.08 8.16 -10.72
C ASN A 85 7.68 7.58 -10.57
N VAL A 86 6.69 8.39 -10.94
CA VAL A 86 5.27 8.07 -10.83
C VAL A 86 4.69 7.85 -12.23
N TYR A 87 4.13 6.69 -12.45
CA TYR A 87 3.45 6.34 -13.70
C TYR A 87 1.94 6.37 -13.45
N VAL A 88 1.20 7.06 -14.30
CA VAL A 88 -0.24 7.26 -14.13
C VAL A 88 -0.98 6.75 -15.37
N THR A 89 -2.03 5.95 -15.16
CA THR A 89 -2.97 5.62 -16.23
C THR A 89 -3.96 6.77 -16.40
N ASP A 90 -3.85 7.49 -17.50
CA ASP A 90 -4.82 8.49 -17.92
C ASP A 90 -5.88 7.79 -18.79
N THR A 91 -6.76 7.05 -18.11
CA THR A 91 -7.70 6.10 -18.70
C THR A 91 -8.59 6.73 -19.76
N GLY A 92 -9.13 7.90 -19.48
CA GLY A 92 -10.01 8.60 -20.41
C GLY A 92 -9.31 9.13 -21.66
N ASN A 93 -7.98 9.26 -21.65
CA ASN A 93 -7.15 9.64 -22.78
C ASN A 93 -6.40 8.45 -23.39
N ASN A 94 -6.58 7.23 -22.87
CA ASN A 94 -5.92 6.00 -23.32
C ASN A 94 -4.38 6.14 -23.45
N ARG A 95 -3.75 6.66 -22.40
CA ARG A 95 -2.30 6.87 -22.35
C ARG A 95 -1.74 6.64 -20.96
N VAL A 96 -0.43 6.43 -20.90
CA VAL A 96 0.36 6.46 -19.67
C VAL A 96 1.17 7.75 -19.64
N GLU A 97 1.21 8.42 -18.50
CA GLU A 97 2.11 9.55 -18.26
C GLU A 97 3.06 9.22 -17.10
N LYS A 98 4.36 9.41 -17.34
CA LYS A 98 5.43 9.23 -16.35
C LYS A 98 5.88 10.58 -15.83
N PHE A 99 5.90 10.74 -14.53
CA PHE A 99 6.35 11.94 -13.82
C PHE A 99 7.55 11.62 -12.93
N SER A 100 8.35 12.63 -12.62
CA SER A 100 9.27 12.57 -11.48
C SER A 100 8.50 12.67 -10.15
N SER A 101 9.15 12.40 -9.04
CA SER A 101 8.55 12.49 -7.69
C SER A 101 7.97 13.86 -7.34
N ASN A 102 8.42 14.92 -8.03
CA ASN A 102 7.91 16.29 -7.82
C ASN A 102 6.81 16.69 -8.83
N GLY A 103 6.29 15.76 -9.65
CA GLY A 103 5.22 16.01 -10.61
C GLY A 103 5.67 16.62 -11.96
N THR A 104 6.97 16.65 -12.26
CA THR A 104 7.45 17.04 -13.59
C THR A 104 7.21 15.92 -14.58
N LEU A 105 6.49 16.18 -15.68
CA LEU A 105 6.26 15.20 -16.74
C LEU A 105 7.57 14.83 -17.43
N LEU A 106 7.89 13.54 -17.41
CA LEU A 106 9.10 12.98 -18.03
C LEU A 106 8.82 12.35 -19.38
N LYS A 107 7.69 11.62 -19.49
CA LYS A 107 7.33 10.84 -20.67
C LYS A 107 5.83 10.62 -20.76
N GLN A 108 5.36 10.44 -21.98
CA GLN A 108 3.98 10.00 -22.27
C GLN A 108 4.02 8.99 -23.42
N TRP A 109 3.16 7.98 -23.35
CA TRP A 109 2.93 7.04 -24.46
C TRP A 109 1.52 6.51 -24.45
N GLY A 110 1.10 5.94 -25.59
CA GLY A 110 -0.22 5.37 -25.77
C GLY A 110 -1.17 6.27 -26.56
N SER A 111 -2.14 5.62 -27.16
CA SER A 111 -3.28 6.19 -27.87
C SER A 111 -4.40 5.16 -27.91
N GLN A 112 -5.62 5.56 -28.22
CA GLN A 112 -6.73 4.62 -28.35
C GLN A 112 -6.49 3.60 -29.48
N GLY A 113 -6.71 2.31 -29.19
CA GLY A 113 -6.62 1.25 -30.21
C GLY A 113 -6.32 -0.14 -29.63
N THR A 114 -6.03 -1.08 -30.55
CA THR A 114 -5.75 -2.49 -30.26
C THR A 114 -4.30 -2.91 -30.63
N GLY A 115 -3.55 -2.04 -31.29
CA GLY A 115 -2.16 -2.28 -31.66
C GLY A 115 -1.20 -2.28 -30.47
N ASP A 116 0.08 -2.54 -30.74
CA ASP A 116 1.15 -2.51 -29.75
C ASP A 116 1.35 -1.08 -29.24
N GLY A 117 1.35 -0.90 -27.91
CA GLY A 117 1.44 0.41 -27.27
C GLY A 117 0.18 1.27 -27.41
N GLN A 118 -0.89 0.77 -28.04
CA GLN A 118 -2.21 1.39 -28.00
C GLN A 118 -3.05 0.81 -26.86
N PHE A 119 -4.02 1.55 -26.36
CA PHE A 119 -4.85 1.16 -25.23
C PHE A 119 -6.33 1.29 -25.52
N ASN A 120 -7.14 0.43 -24.89
CA ASN A 120 -8.58 0.56 -24.84
C ASN A 120 -9.08 0.21 -23.44
N GLN A 121 -9.61 1.20 -22.72
CA GLN A 121 -9.92 1.12 -21.29
C GLN A 121 -8.68 0.69 -20.48
N LEU A 122 -7.59 1.43 -20.64
CA LEU A 122 -6.41 1.29 -19.79
C LEU A 122 -6.82 1.44 -18.34
N HIS A 123 -6.64 0.38 -17.54
CA HIS A 123 -7.21 0.34 -16.21
C HIS A 123 -6.14 0.45 -15.12
N ASP A 124 -5.10 -0.38 -15.21
CA ASP A 124 -4.10 -0.46 -14.17
C ASP A 124 -2.67 -0.48 -14.71
N ILE A 125 -1.71 -0.18 -13.84
CA ILE A 125 -0.30 -0.11 -14.13
C ILE A 125 0.53 -0.57 -12.93
N ALA A 126 1.54 -1.42 -13.18
CA ALA A 126 2.56 -1.73 -12.19
C ALA A 126 3.96 -1.62 -12.78
N VAL A 127 4.93 -1.41 -11.91
CA VAL A 127 6.35 -1.39 -12.24
C VAL A 127 7.02 -2.57 -11.54
N ASP A 128 7.94 -3.26 -12.24
CA ASP A 128 8.70 -4.33 -11.62
C ASP A 128 9.59 -3.79 -10.48
N PRO A 129 9.94 -4.60 -9.45
CA PRO A 129 10.70 -4.12 -8.29
C PRO A 129 12.07 -3.51 -8.62
N ARG A 130 12.63 -3.77 -9.82
CA ARG A 130 13.90 -3.20 -10.29
C ARG A 130 13.73 -1.89 -11.04
N GLY A 131 12.47 -1.51 -11.35
CA GLY A 131 12.16 -0.29 -12.09
C GLY A 131 12.52 -0.34 -13.58
N ASN A 132 12.69 -1.52 -14.17
CA ASN A 132 13.06 -1.70 -15.57
C ASN A 132 11.86 -1.83 -16.51
N PHE A 133 10.79 -2.45 -16.01
CA PHE A 133 9.62 -2.81 -16.81
C PHE A 133 8.33 -2.23 -16.21
N VAL A 134 7.44 -1.89 -17.12
CA VAL A 134 6.09 -1.41 -16.81
C VAL A 134 5.08 -2.35 -17.42
N TYR A 135 4.09 -2.74 -16.64
CA TYR A 135 3.01 -3.60 -17.06
C TYR A 135 1.69 -2.84 -16.96
N THR A 136 0.83 -2.99 -17.95
CA THR A 136 -0.48 -2.37 -17.99
C THR A 136 -1.56 -3.41 -18.24
N VAL A 137 -2.73 -3.24 -17.65
CA VAL A 137 -3.91 -4.05 -17.95
C VAL A 137 -4.99 -3.22 -18.62
N GLU A 138 -5.63 -3.79 -19.62
CA GLU A 138 -6.68 -3.19 -20.41
C GLU A 138 -7.97 -4.01 -20.32
N LEU A 139 -9.05 -3.37 -19.90
CA LEU A 139 -10.33 -4.07 -19.74
C LEU A 139 -10.98 -4.41 -21.09
N ALA A 140 -11.00 -3.48 -22.04
CA ALA A 140 -11.69 -3.70 -23.31
C ALA A 140 -10.89 -4.54 -24.32
N ASN A 141 -9.58 -4.52 -24.23
CA ASN A 141 -8.72 -5.38 -25.06
C ASN A 141 -8.42 -6.72 -24.40
N HIS A 142 -8.86 -6.96 -23.18
CA HIS A 142 -8.62 -8.20 -22.40
C HIS A 142 -7.19 -8.67 -22.47
N ARG A 143 -6.22 -7.78 -22.15
CA ARG A 143 -4.80 -8.08 -22.24
C ARG A 143 -3.95 -7.33 -21.21
N VAL A 144 -2.75 -7.85 -21.03
CA VAL A 144 -1.61 -7.15 -20.41
C VAL A 144 -0.65 -6.73 -21.51
N GLN A 145 -0.04 -5.57 -21.39
CA GLN A 145 1.12 -5.17 -22.18
C GLN A 145 2.31 -4.89 -21.27
N LYS A 146 3.51 -5.32 -21.70
CA LYS A 146 4.79 -5.08 -21.04
C LYS A 146 5.61 -4.06 -21.84
N PHE A 147 6.20 -3.12 -21.17
CA PHE A 147 7.04 -2.06 -21.71
C PHE A 147 8.36 -1.96 -20.97
N PHE A 148 9.38 -1.41 -21.59
CA PHE A 148 10.48 -0.79 -20.85
C PHE A 148 9.98 0.44 -20.09
N ASN A 149 10.71 0.86 -19.06
CA ASN A 149 10.36 2.02 -18.23
C ASN A 149 10.38 3.37 -18.97
N ASN A 150 10.84 3.39 -20.23
CA ASN A 150 10.79 4.51 -21.15
C ASN A 150 9.57 4.49 -22.08
N GLY A 151 8.67 3.51 -21.93
CA GLY A 151 7.44 3.35 -22.72
C GLY A 151 7.62 2.57 -24.03
N THR A 152 8.79 2.00 -24.31
CA THR A 152 8.99 1.13 -25.49
C THR A 152 8.30 -0.21 -25.27
N PHE A 153 7.41 -0.59 -26.20
CA PHE A 153 6.69 -1.86 -26.16
C PHE A 153 7.63 -3.05 -26.25
N ILE A 154 7.35 -4.11 -25.47
CA ILE A 154 8.11 -5.36 -25.46
C ILE A 154 7.24 -6.52 -25.94
N THR A 155 6.14 -6.79 -25.22
CA THR A 155 5.25 -7.91 -25.50
C THR A 155 3.86 -7.67 -24.92
N LYS A 156 2.91 -8.52 -25.31
CA LYS A 156 1.55 -8.53 -24.78
C LYS A 156 1.01 -9.94 -24.71
N TRP A 157 0.06 -10.18 -23.81
CA TRP A 157 -0.67 -11.44 -23.72
C TRP A 157 -2.11 -11.22 -23.27
N GLY A 158 -2.97 -12.13 -23.64
CA GLY A 158 -4.36 -12.19 -23.24
C GLY A 158 -4.61 -13.30 -22.21
N PHE A 159 -5.86 -13.65 -22.05
CA PHE A 159 -6.30 -14.59 -21.00
C PHE A 159 -6.91 -15.89 -21.56
N ASN A 160 -6.82 -16.13 -22.87
CA ASN A 160 -7.46 -17.28 -23.53
C ASN A 160 -6.93 -18.63 -23.03
N ASP A 161 -5.64 -18.71 -22.72
CA ASP A 161 -4.98 -19.94 -22.31
C ASP A 161 -5.00 -20.21 -20.80
N THR A 162 -5.74 -19.40 -20.04
CA THR A 162 -5.79 -19.52 -18.58
C THR A 162 -6.84 -20.51 -18.09
N GLY A 163 -7.63 -21.11 -18.99
CA GLY A 163 -8.77 -21.98 -18.64
C GLY A 163 -9.89 -21.22 -17.88
N GLY A 164 -11.01 -21.87 -17.63
CA GLY A 164 -12.14 -21.26 -16.90
C GLY A 164 -12.91 -20.24 -17.74
N ALA A 165 -13.19 -19.04 -17.19
CA ALA A 165 -14.08 -18.05 -17.78
C ALA A 165 -13.63 -17.46 -19.15
N GLY A 166 -12.38 -17.71 -19.59
CA GLY A 166 -11.91 -17.32 -20.92
C GLY A 166 -12.17 -15.85 -21.26
N ALA A 167 -12.98 -15.61 -22.30
CA ALA A 167 -13.32 -14.26 -22.80
C ALA A 167 -14.12 -13.38 -21.82
N ASP A 168 -14.73 -13.96 -20.80
CA ASP A 168 -15.52 -13.19 -19.81
C ASP A 168 -14.65 -12.66 -18.64
N ARG A 169 -13.35 -12.88 -18.67
CA ARG A 169 -12.42 -12.37 -17.64
C ARG A 169 -12.42 -10.85 -17.58
N LYS A 170 -12.41 -10.34 -16.37
CA LYS A 170 -12.32 -8.90 -16.09
C LYS A 170 -11.14 -8.64 -15.16
N PRO A 171 -9.91 -8.68 -15.70
CA PRO A 171 -8.72 -8.37 -14.92
C PRO A 171 -8.79 -6.91 -14.48
N HIS A 172 -8.49 -6.64 -13.21
CA HIS A 172 -8.60 -5.28 -12.67
C HIS A 172 -7.25 -4.67 -12.33
N GLN A 173 -6.55 -5.20 -11.34
CA GLN A 173 -5.23 -4.71 -10.97
C GLN A 173 -4.18 -5.80 -11.07
N LEU A 174 -2.93 -5.37 -11.23
CA LEU A 174 -1.78 -6.24 -11.36
C LEU A 174 -0.64 -5.79 -10.44
N ALA A 175 0.15 -6.77 -9.99
CA ALA A 175 1.38 -6.54 -9.25
C ALA A 175 2.48 -7.49 -9.74
N VAL A 176 3.74 -7.14 -9.52
CA VAL A 176 4.90 -7.89 -10.01
C VAL A 176 5.80 -8.23 -8.84
N ASP A 177 6.17 -9.50 -8.68
CA ASP A 177 7.08 -9.96 -7.62
C ASP A 177 8.55 -9.79 -7.98
N HIS A 178 9.45 -10.15 -7.06
CA HIS A 178 10.90 -10.04 -7.26
C HIS A 178 11.46 -11.00 -8.32
N LEU A 179 10.73 -12.07 -8.67
CA LEU A 179 11.09 -12.97 -9.75
C LEU A 179 10.66 -12.45 -11.12
N GLY A 180 9.75 -11.47 -11.14
CA GLY A 180 9.15 -10.90 -12.34
C GLY A 180 7.82 -11.54 -12.70
N ASP A 181 7.26 -12.41 -11.84
CA ASP A 181 5.95 -12.98 -12.07
C ASP A 181 4.87 -11.92 -11.87
N VAL A 182 3.87 -11.96 -12.72
CA VAL A 182 2.78 -10.99 -12.79
C VAL A 182 1.51 -11.60 -12.23
N PHE A 183 0.96 -10.98 -11.20
CA PHE A 183 -0.28 -11.39 -10.55
C PHE A 183 -1.40 -10.42 -10.92
N LEU A 184 -2.57 -10.97 -11.24
CA LEU A 184 -3.76 -10.19 -11.59
C LEU A 184 -4.97 -10.61 -10.79
N THR A 185 -5.75 -9.64 -10.32
CA THR A 185 -7.10 -9.91 -9.80
C THR A 185 -8.09 -10.04 -10.97
N ASP A 186 -8.83 -11.14 -11.02
CA ASP A 186 -9.95 -11.31 -11.96
C ASP A 186 -11.28 -11.17 -11.22
N ARG A 187 -11.93 -10.04 -11.43
CA ARG A 187 -13.19 -9.70 -10.77
C ARG A 187 -14.35 -10.60 -11.20
N ALA A 188 -14.38 -11.04 -12.46
CA ALA A 188 -15.45 -11.90 -12.97
C ALA A 188 -15.27 -13.36 -12.51
N GLY A 189 -14.02 -13.86 -12.51
CA GLY A 189 -13.69 -15.19 -12.04
C GLY A 189 -13.65 -15.32 -10.52
N SER A 190 -13.63 -14.20 -9.77
CA SER A 190 -13.40 -14.20 -8.31
C SER A 190 -12.10 -14.93 -7.93
N GLU A 191 -11.03 -14.66 -8.69
CA GLU A 191 -9.76 -15.37 -8.56
C GLU A 191 -8.57 -14.44 -8.79
N VAL A 192 -7.38 -14.95 -8.51
CA VAL A 192 -6.09 -14.34 -8.85
C VAL A 192 -5.42 -15.21 -9.90
N LEU A 193 -4.83 -14.59 -10.91
CA LEU A 193 -4.08 -15.24 -11.97
C LEU A 193 -2.60 -14.92 -11.81
N ARG A 194 -1.71 -15.89 -12.02
CA ARG A 194 -0.26 -15.70 -12.05
C ARG A 194 0.30 -16.06 -13.42
N PHE A 195 1.14 -15.19 -13.93
CA PHE A 195 1.89 -15.36 -15.19
C PHE A 195 3.37 -15.15 -14.91
N ASN A 196 4.25 -15.75 -15.70
CA ASN A 196 5.63 -15.33 -15.68
C ASN A 196 5.82 -13.98 -16.42
N ASP A 197 7.03 -13.46 -16.39
CA ASP A 197 7.42 -12.16 -16.97
C ASP A 197 7.24 -12.07 -18.52
N ASN A 198 7.04 -13.19 -19.20
CA ASN A 198 6.78 -13.30 -20.63
C ASN A 198 5.31 -13.60 -20.97
N GLY A 199 4.44 -13.60 -19.96
CA GLY A 199 3.00 -13.79 -20.12
C GLY A 199 2.56 -15.25 -20.23
N LYS A 200 3.43 -16.23 -19.91
CA LYS A 200 3.01 -17.63 -19.80
C LYS A 200 2.21 -17.80 -18.51
N PHE A 201 0.98 -18.32 -18.64
CA PHE A 201 0.14 -18.66 -17.50
C PHE A 201 0.81 -19.75 -16.63
N LEU A 202 0.82 -19.53 -15.33
CA LEU A 202 1.40 -20.44 -14.35
C LEU A 202 0.33 -21.11 -13.48
N GLU A 203 -0.52 -20.31 -12.83
CA GLU A 203 -1.53 -20.81 -11.91
C GLU A 203 -2.65 -19.80 -11.66
N ARG A 204 -3.70 -20.28 -11.00
CA ARG A 204 -4.78 -19.44 -10.48
C ARG A 204 -5.31 -20.00 -9.18
N TRP A 205 -5.85 -19.13 -8.34
CA TRP A 205 -6.55 -19.51 -7.11
C TRP A 205 -7.66 -18.54 -6.77
N GLY A 206 -8.57 -18.98 -5.94
CA GLY A 206 -9.74 -18.25 -5.53
C GLY A 206 -11.01 -18.84 -6.11
N THR A 207 -12.11 -18.58 -5.44
CA THR A 207 -13.47 -18.94 -5.88
C THR A 207 -14.45 -17.90 -5.35
N ASN A 208 -15.64 -17.81 -5.91
CA ASN A 208 -16.67 -16.91 -5.42
C ASN A 208 -17.12 -17.29 -4.00
N GLY A 209 -17.21 -16.31 -3.10
CA GLY A 209 -17.70 -16.50 -1.74
C GLY A 209 -17.03 -15.60 -0.69
N SER A 210 -17.33 -15.86 0.58
CA SER A 210 -16.86 -15.09 1.75
C SER A 210 -15.90 -15.85 2.68
N GLY A 211 -15.61 -17.11 2.41
CA GLY A 211 -14.63 -17.90 3.14
C GLY A 211 -13.18 -17.41 2.93
N SER A 212 -12.21 -18.05 3.58
CA SER A 212 -10.78 -17.86 3.26
C SER A 212 -10.50 -18.39 1.86
N LYS A 213 -9.67 -17.69 1.07
CA LYS A 213 -9.44 -18.00 -0.36
C LYS A 213 -10.66 -17.83 -1.28
N GLN A 214 -11.75 -17.28 -0.77
CA GLN A 214 -12.90 -16.93 -1.60
C GLN A 214 -12.98 -15.41 -1.73
N PHE A 215 -13.46 -14.93 -2.86
CA PHE A 215 -13.57 -13.51 -3.16
C PHE A 215 -14.95 -13.14 -3.70
N ILE A 216 -15.38 -11.92 -3.41
CA ILE A 216 -16.47 -11.26 -4.11
C ILE A 216 -15.91 -9.97 -4.71
N LYS A 217 -15.78 -9.93 -6.03
CA LYS A 217 -15.21 -8.77 -6.75
C LYS A 217 -13.82 -8.38 -6.22
N PRO A 218 -12.81 -9.27 -6.25
CA PRO A 218 -11.44 -8.87 -5.91
C PRO A 218 -11.00 -7.72 -6.82
N HIS A 219 -10.26 -6.74 -6.27
CA HIS A 219 -9.92 -5.54 -7.03
C HIS A 219 -8.45 -5.18 -6.93
N GLY A 220 -8.03 -4.55 -5.83
CA GLY A 220 -6.65 -4.15 -5.59
C GLY A 220 -5.73 -5.32 -5.28
N ILE A 221 -4.47 -5.22 -5.73
CA ILE A 221 -3.42 -6.17 -5.40
C ILE A 221 -2.10 -5.44 -5.20
N ALA A 222 -1.40 -5.76 -4.10
CA ALA A 222 -0.04 -5.29 -3.82
C ALA A 222 0.83 -6.46 -3.37
N ILE A 223 2.15 -6.32 -3.52
CA ILE A 223 3.14 -7.32 -3.11
C ILE A 223 4.15 -6.64 -2.20
N ASP A 224 4.49 -7.26 -1.07
CA ASP A 224 5.52 -6.78 -0.16
C ASP A 224 6.93 -7.28 -0.53
N ALA A 225 7.94 -6.81 0.21
CA ALA A 225 9.34 -7.18 -0.01
C ALA A 225 9.64 -8.68 0.24
N THR A 226 8.70 -9.43 0.80
CA THR A 226 8.79 -10.88 1.06
C THR A 226 7.89 -11.71 0.14
N ASP A 227 7.37 -11.08 -0.93
CA ASP A 227 6.48 -11.65 -1.93
C ASP A 227 5.11 -12.13 -1.38
N HIS A 228 4.64 -11.55 -0.27
CA HIS A 228 3.25 -11.73 0.13
C HIS A 228 2.32 -10.84 -0.69
N LEU A 229 1.19 -11.41 -1.10
CA LEU A 229 0.16 -10.70 -1.86
C LEU A 229 -0.94 -10.20 -0.91
N TYR A 230 -1.27 -8.94 -1.04
CA TYR A 230 -2.35 -8.24 -0.33
C TYR A 230 -3.45 -7.93 -1.32
N ILE A 231 -4.65 -8.47 -1.12
CA ILE A 231 -5.74 -8.40 -2.08
C ILE A 231 -6.96 -7.77 -1.43
N THR A 232 -7.48 -6.69 -2.03
CA THR A 232 -8.76 -6.14 -1.61
C THR A 232 -9.90 -7.00 -2.15
N ASP A 233 -10.63 -7.63 -1.26
CA ASP A 233 -11.83 -8.39 -1.53
C ASP A 233 -13.04 -7.45 -1.37
N MET A 234 -13.23 -6.60 -2.40
CA MET A 234 -14.07 -5.42 -2.33
C MET A 234 -15.51 -5.72 -1.94
N GLY A 235 -16.12 -6.77 -2.51
CA GLY A 235 -17.50 -7.13 -2.19
C GLY A 235 -17.68 -7.77 -0.81
N ASN A 236 -16.58 -8.17 -0.15
CA ASN A 236 -16.57 -8.63 1.24
C ASN A 236 -16.03 -7.56 2.21
N SER A 237 -15.68 -6.36 1.73
CA SER A 237 -15.14 -5.24 2.53
C SER A 237 -13.96 -5.64 3.42
N ARG A 238 -13.00 -6.38 2.86
CA ARG A 238 -11.85 -6.92 3.59
C ARG A 238 -10.59 -6.96 2.73
N VAL A 239 -9.44 -7.12 3.39
CA VAL A 239 -8.17 -7.47 2.78
C VAL A 239 -7.85 -8.93 3.10
N GLN A 240 -7.35 -9.69 2.13
CA GLN A 240 -6.81 -11.03 2.32
C GLN A 240 -5.32 -11.05 1.95
N ILE A 241 -4.50 -11.77 2.72
CA ILE A 241 -3.06 -11.96 2.47
C ILE A 241 -2.79 -13.41 2.09
N PHE A 242 -1.92 -13.55 1.09
CA PHE A 242 -1.46 -14.84 0.58
C PHE A 242 0.07 -14.81 0.43
N SER A 243 0.70 -15.98 0.51
CA SER A 243 2.05 -16.16 -0.04
C SER A 243 1.97 -16.18 -1.57
N ASN A 244 3.11 -16.01 -2.25
CA ASN A 244 3.18 -15.97 -3.72
C ASN A 244 2.73 -17.25 -4.43
N ASN A 245 2.62 -18.36 -3.71
CA ASN A 245 2.06 -19.63 -4.22
C ASN A 245 0.55 -19.79 -3.95
N GLY A 246 -0.16 -18.71 -3.58
CA GLY A 246 -1.59 -18.72 -3.32
C GLY A 246 -2.02 -19.40 -2.03
N THR A 247 -1.09 -19.64 -1.07
CA THR A 247 -1.45 -20.11 0.26
C THR A 247 -2.03 -18.98 1.09
N PHE A 248 -3.23 -19.16 1.63
CA PHE A 248 -3.87 -18.17 2.50
C PHE A 248 -3.10 -17.99 3.80
N VAL A 249 -2.84 -16.74 4.18
CA VAL A 249 -2.15 -16.38 5.42
C VAL A 249 -3.15 -15.83 6.44
N LYS A 250 -3.82 -14.72 6.14
CA LYS A 250 -4.79 -14.06 7.03
C LYS A 250 -5.71 -13.11 6.27
N LYS A 251 -6.72 -12.60 6.97
CA LYS A 251 -7.63 -11.58 6.46
C LYS A 251 -8.12 -10.68 7.59
N TRP A 252 -8.46 -9.44 7.25
CA TRP A 252 -9.12 -8.48 8.15
C TRP A 252 -10.00 -7.52 7.37
N GLY A 253 -10.83 -6.79 8.09
CA GLY A 253 -11.76 -5.81 7.56
C GLY A 253 -13.20 -6.27 7.72
N THR A 254 -14.08 -5.30 7.87
CA THR A 254 -15.53 -5.46 7.97
C THR A 254 -16.22 -4.31 7.27
N TYR A 255 -17.42 -4.55 6.78
CA TYR A 255 -18.24 -3.50 6.19
C TYR A 255 -18.60 -2.41 7.21
N GLY A 256 -18.47 -1.15 6.82
CA GLY A 256 -18.88 0.00 7.61
C GLY A 256 -18.15 1.28 7.23
N THR A 257 -18.44 2.34 7.96
CA THR A 257 -17.85 3.68 7.75
C THR A 257 -16.97 4.15 8.90
N SER A 258 -16.93 3.39 10.00
CA SER A 258 -16.08 3.68 11.14
C SER A 258 -14.59 3.47 10.81
N ASN A 259 -13.73 3.94 11.69
CA ASN A 259 -12.29 3.75 11.57
C ASN A 259 -11.92 2.26 11.62
N GLY A 260 -11.10 1.80 10.67
CA GLY A 260 -10.73 0.38 10.52
C GLY A 260 -11.79 -0.46 9.79
N GLN A 261 -12.95 0.10 9.48
CA GLN A 261 -13.95 -0.53 8.60
C GLN A 261 -13.82 -0.01 7.17
N PHE A 262 -14.35 -0.75 6.23
CA PHE A 262 -14.36 -0.40 4.82
C PHE A 262 -15.78 -0.23 4.29
N SER A 263 -16.00 0.85 3.54
CA SER A 263 -17.23 1.00 2.78
C SER A 263 -17.22 0.05 1.56
N ASP A 264 -18.34 -0.03 0.85
CA ASP A 264 -18.41 -0.80 -0.40
C ASP A 264 -17.60 -0.08 -1.51
N GLY A 265 -16.29 -0.29 -1.51
CA GLY A 265 -15.36 0.32 -2.47
C GLY A 265 -13.97 0.54 -1.92
N ILE A 266 -13.16 -0.52 -1.91
CA ILE A 266 -11.73 -0.48 -1.59
C ILE A 266 -10.92 -0.87 -2.86
N PRO A 267 -10.81 0.04 -3.84
CA PRO A 267 -10.21 -0.29 -5.12
C PRO A 267 -8.69 -0.46 -5.06
N GLY A 268 -7.98 0.44 -4.39
CA GLY A 268 -6.52 0.51 -4.35
C GLY A 268 -5.92 0.04 -3.04
N ILE A 269 -4.74 -0.56 -3.12
CA ILE A 269 -3.95 -1.01 -1.98
C ILE A 269 -2.46 -0.90 -2.32
N ALA A 270 -1.65 -0.45 -1.35
CA ALA A 270 -0.19 -0.49 -1.44
C ALA A 270 0.41 -1.00 -0.13
N VAL A 271 1.63 -1.52 -0.21
CA VAL A 271 2.41 -1.94 0.95
C VAL A 271 3.78 -1.28 0.85
N ASP A 272 4.25 -0.65 1.95
CA ASP A 272 5.58 -0.08 1.99
C ASP A 272 6.64 -1.11 2.40
N SER A 273 7.90 -0.75 2.23
CA SER A 273 9.05 -1.62 2.57
C SER A 273 9.16 -1.96 4.07
N LYS A 274 8.38 -1.31 4.93
CA LYS A 274 8.28 -1.59 6.37
C LYS A 274 7.12 -2.54 6.70
N GLY A 275 6.31 -2.93 5.69
CA GLY A 275 5.16 -3.81 5.84
C GLY A 275 3.87 -3.12 6.29
N PHE A 276 3.79 -1.78 6.25
CA PHE A 276 2.52 -1.09 6.47
C PHE A 276 1.66 -1.13 5.21
N ILE A 277 0.37 -1.36 5.42
CA ILE A 277 -0.63 -1.53 4.36
C ILE A 277 -1.50 -0.28 4.27
N TYR A 278 -1.64 0.27 3.08
CA TYR A 278 -2.42 1.46 2.77
C TYR A 278 -3.59 1.08 1.88
N VAL A 279 -4.80 1.36 2.31
CA VAL A 279 -6.03 0.99 1.61
C VAL A 279 -6.84 2.23 1.27
N VAL A 280 -7.24 2.34 0.02
CA VAL A 280 -8.15 3.38 -0.46
C VAL A 280 -9.58 3.02 -0.07
N ASP A 281 -10.23 3.83 0.75
CA ASP A 281 -11.67 3.75 1.06
C ASP A 281 -12.41 4.79 0.22
N ARG A 282 -12.71 4.41 -1.03
CA ARG A 282 -13.17 5.29 -2.10
C ARG A 282 -14.44 6.05 -1.78
N LEU A 283 -15.43 5.35 -1.20
CA LEU A 283 -16.74 6.00 -0.93
C LEU A 283 -16.68 6.95 0.26
N GLN A 284 -15.75 6.71 1.20
CA GLN A 284 -15.46 7.61 2.30
C GLN A 284 -14.44 8.70 1.93
N SER A 285 -13.86 8.63 0.70
CA SER A 285 -12.83 9.58 0.23
C SER A 285 -11.67 9.72 1.22
N ARG A 286 -11.19 8.59 1.73
CA ARG A 286 -10.10 8.53 2.71
C ARG A 286 -9.12 7.42 2.40
N ILE A 287 -7.94 7.52 2.99
CA ILE A 287 -6.94 6.45 3.03
C ILE A 287 -6.83 5.95 4.45
N GLN A 288 -6.70 4.65 4.63
CA GLN A 288 -6.47 4.01 5.91
C GLN A 288 -5.16 3.23 5.87
N LYS A 289 -4.28 3.46 6.86
CA LYS A 289 -3.01 2.75 7.04
C LYS A 289 -3.13 1.74 8.17
N PHE A 290 -2.64 0.54 7.94
CA PHE A 290 -2.66 -0.57 8.89
C PHE A 290 -1.25 -1.13 9.08
N ASP A 291 -1.01 -1.77 10.23
CA ASP A 291 0.14 -2.65 10.40
C ASP A 291 -0.14 -4.04 9.80
N ASP A 292 0.87 -4.90 9.83
CA ASP A 292 0.79 -6.27 9.33
C ASP A 292 -0.22 -7.15 10.08
N THR A 293 -0.68 -6.76 11.28
CA THR A 293 -1.73 -7.45 12.03
C THR A 293 -3.14 -7.05 11.62
N GLY A 294 -3.27 -5.99 10.82
CA GLY A 294 -4.54 -5.35 10.46
C GLY A 294 -5.03 -4.32 11.48
N LYS A 295 -4.15 -3.89 12.40
CA LYS A 295 -4.45 -2.79 13.34
C LYS A 295 -4.33 -1.46 12.60
N LEU A 296 -5.34 -0.62 12.74
CA LEU A 296 -5.33 0.73 12.18
C LEU A 296 -4.28 1.63 12.84
N ILE A 297 -3.46 2.27 12.02
CA ILE A 297 -2.37 3.17 12.43
C ILE A 297 -2.73 4.64 12.16
N ALA A 298 -3.23 4.95 10.95
CA ALA A 298 -3.55 6.32 10.55
C ALA A 298 -4.71 6.37 9.55
N ILE A 299 -5.37 7.53 9.49
CA ILE A 299 -6.40 7.85 8.50
C ILE A 299 -6.20 9.30 8.05
N TRP A 300 -6.36 9.55 6.75
CA TRP A 300 -6.39 10.91 6.20
C TRP A 300 -7.25 10.98 4.95
N GLY A 301 -7.52 12.19 4.49
CA GLY A 301 -8.44 12.49 3.42
C GLY A 301 -9.88 12.65 3.91
N SER A 302 -10.61 13.46 3.18
CA SER A 302 -12.04 13.72 3.35
C SER A 302 -12.64 14.06 1.99
N LYS A 303 -13.94 13.95 1.85
CA LYS A 303 -14.61 14.22 0.58
C LYS A 303 -14.57 15.71 0.22
N GLY A 304 -14.02 16.02 -0.94
CA GLY A 304 -14.01 17.40 -1.46
C GLY A 304 -13.07 17.60 -2.65
N SER A 305 -12.80 18.86 -2.98
CA SER A 305 -11.93 19.28 -4.07
C SER A 305 -10.77 20.18 -3.65
N SER A 306 -10.73 20.63 -2.40
CA SER A 306 -9.62 21.39 -1.84
C SER A 306 -8.34 20.54 -1.77
N LEU A 307 -7.21 21.17 -1.53
CA LEU A 307 -5.94 20.47 -1.32
C LEU A 307 -6.02 19.62 -0.04
N GLY A 308 -5.64 18.33 -0.15
CA GLY A 308 -5.78 17.36 0.94
C GLY A 308 -7.15 16.66 1.00
N GLU A 309 -8.19 17.20 0.33
CA GLU A 309 -9.45 16.50 0.14
C GLU A 309 -9.41 15.62 -1.11
N LEU A 310 -10.19 14.55 -1.10
CA LEU A 310 -10.24 13.54 -2.15
C LEU A 310 -11.66 13.40 -2.71
N ASN A 311 -11.76 13.08 -3.99
CA ASN A 311 -13.05 12.80 -4.62
C ASN A 311 -12.98 11.50 -5.43
N LYS A 312 -13.54 10.43 -4.85
CA LYS A 312 -13.48 9.08 -5.40
C LYS A 312 -12.03 8.68 -5.76
N PRO A 313 -11.11 8.65 -4.79
CA PRO A 313 -9.77 8.13 -5.04
C PRO A 313 -9.86 6.67 -5.49
N GLU A 314 -9.04 6.28 -6.46
CA GLU A 314 -9.05 4.91 -7.00
C GLU A 314 -7.82 4.12 -6.59
N ASP A 315 -6.64 4.73 -6.61
CA ASP A 315 -5.41 3.98 -6.37
C ASP A 315 -4.38 4.76 -5.57
N ILE A 316 -3.35 4.06 -5.09
CA ILE A 316 -2.34 4.55 -4.15
C ILE A 316 -0.99 3.91 -4.43
N GLY A 317 0.08 4.69 -4.37
CA GLY A 317 1.45 4.21 -4.47
C GLY A 317 2.36 4.90 -3.46
N ILE A 318 3.46 4.25 -3.12
CA ILE A 318 4.38 4.69 -2.07
C ILE A 318 5.78 4.87 -2.65
N ASN A 319 6.42 5.96 -2.32
CA ASN A 319 7.85 6.13 -2.53
C ASN A 319 8.59 5.66 -1.26
N ASP A 320 9.09 4.44 -1.27
CA ASP A 320 9.78 3.86 -0.10
C ASP A 320 11.02 4.63 0.36
N LYS A 321 11.61 5.47 -0.51
CA LYS A 321 12.78 6.28 -0.15
C LYS A 321 12.41 7.49 0.71
N THR A 322 11.28 8.12 0.41
CA THR A 322 10.85 9.34 1.09
C THR A 322 9.71 9.09 2.07
N GLY A 323 8.93 8.04 1.88
CA GLY A 323 7.69 7.75 2.61
C GLY A 323 6.48 8.51 2.05
N ASP A 324 6.64 9.23 0.93
CA ASP A 324 5.55 9.96 0.28
C ASP A 324 4.49 8.99 -0.24
N VAL A 325 3.25 9.34 -0.03
CA VAL A 325 2.08 8.60 -0.48
C VAL A 325 1.40 9.35 -1.61
N TYR A 326 1.31 8.73 -2.77
CA TYR A 326 0.67 9.25 -3.98
C TYR A 326 -0.71 8.65 -4.12
N VAL A 327 -1.71 9.48 -4.41
CA VAL A 327 -3.11 9.07 -4.53
C VAL A 327 -3.69 9.59 -5.83
N THR A 328 -4.33 8.71 -6.61
CA THR A 328 -5.17 9.16 -7.75
C THR A 328 -6.45 9.75 -7.21
N ASP A 329 -6.60 11.06 -7.33
CA ASP A 329 -7.80 11.80 -6.96
C ASP A 329 -8.69 11.96 -8.20
N THR A 330 -9.29 10.83 -8.61
CA THR A 330 -9.85 10.58 -9.95
C THR A 330 -10.89 11.61 -10.38
N LYS A 331 -11.84 11.96 -9.52
CA LYS A 331 -12.89 12.91 -9.86
C LYS A 331 -12.45 14.38 -9.79
N ASN A 332 -11.27 14.64 -9.25
CA ASN A 332 -10.62 15.94 -9.29
C ASN A 332 -9.53 16.00 -10.38
N SER A 333 -9.37 14.93 -11.20
CA SER A 333 -8.42 14.84 -12.32
C SER A 333 -6.99 15.22 -11.95
N ARG A 334 -6.50 14.74 -10.79
CA ARG A 334 -5.17 15.08 -10.27
C ARG A 334 -4.54 13.91 -9.52
N ILE A 335 -3.23 14.03 -9.29
CA ILE A 335 -2.50 13.22 -8.30
C ILE A 335 -2.25 14.11 -7.09
N GLN A 336 -2.48 13.61 -5.90
CA GLN A 336 -2.10 14.25 -4.65
C GLN A 336 -1.02 13.46 -3.92
N VAL A 337 -0.10 14.16 -3.27
CA VAL A 337 0.98 13.60 -2.47
C VAL A 337 0.80 14.00 -1.03
N PHE A 338 0.92 13.01 -0.16
CA PHE A 338 0.86 13.18 1.29
C PHE A 338 2.17 12.74 1.91
N ASP A 339 2.69 13.55 2.82
CA ASP A 339 3.92 13.28 3.57
C ASP A 339 3.58 12.95 5.03
N LEU A 340 4.36 12.04 5.61
CA LEU A 340 4.23 11.64 7.00
C LEU A 340 4.85 12.70 7.93
N LYS A 341 4.03 13.36 8.73
CA LYS A 341 4.48 14.21 9.84
C LYS A 341 4.20 13.51 11.17
N ALA A 342 5.23 13.29 11.94
CA ALA A 342 5.07 12.81 13.32
C ALA A 342 4.54 13.95 14.19
N LYS A 343 3.37 13.78 14.81
CA LYS A 343 2.77 14.74 15.75
C LYS A 343 2.90 14.21 17.17
N ILE A 344 3.53 14.99 18.04
CA ILE A 344 3.51 14.73 19.49
C ILE A 344 2.13 15.14 20.00
N LEU A 345 1.37 14.21 20.56
CA LEU A 345 0.14 14.54 21.27
C LEU A 345 0.51 15.30 22.56
N THR A 346 0.07 16.53 22.67
CA THR A 346 0.20 17.36 23.90
C THR A 346 -0.85 16.96 24.92
#